data_4424ddeac104db35938354589c79484d
#
_entry.id   4424ddeac104db35938354589c79484d
#
_cell.length_a   1.000
_cell.length_b   1.000
_cell.length_c   1.000
_cell.angle_alpha   90.00
_cell.angle_beta   90.00
_cell.angle_gamma   90.00
#
_symmetry.space_group_name_H-M   'P 1'
#
loop_
_entity.id
_entity.type
_entity.pdbx_description
1 polymer ?
#
loop_
_entity_poly.entity_id
_entity_poly.type
_entity_poly.pdbx_seq_one_letter_code
_entity_poly.pdbx_strand_id
1 'polypeptide(L)'
;MPSRRFTLVFVALLLASGVSLVAGATIDGPPTATFTNEDDESYRITMITPPDRQTALLTNVAVTTPEGDRQLVTVEDLVWDEPYRNASVADDVETSQIVVHPGETVNTTVESWEPGDYTVYLIERRAGTDSSVRTDIVTCTQRQQEYSWTFENSGGSGGHVCASSLDWLLA
;
A
#
# COMPACT_ATOMS: atom_id res chain seq x y z
N MET A 1 55.79 4.14 12.75
CA MET A 1 55.14 5.19 11.96
C MET A 1 54.39 4.51 10.83
N PRO A 2 53.06 4.59 10.73
CA PRO A 2 52.30 3.97 9.62
C PRO A 2 52.70 4.68 8.33
N SER A 3 52.94 3.88 7.27
CA SER A 3 53.41 4.42 6.00
C SER A 3 52.29 5.28 5.37
N ARG A 4 52.68 6.38 4.72
CA ARG A 4 51.80 7.35 4.06
C ARG A 4 50.79 6.67 3.09
N ARG A 5 51.12 5.49 2.58
CA ARG A 5 50.28 4.68 1.70
C ARG A 5 49.12 4.01 2.46
N PHE A 6 49.32 3.57 3.72
CA PHE A 6 48.27 2.99 4.57
C PHE A 6 47.24 4.03 4.95
N THR A 7 47.65 5.24 5.25
CA THR A 7 46.75 6.36 5.63
C THR A 7 45.86 6.75 4.45
N LEU A 8 46.41 6.80 3.23
CA LEU A 8 45.63 7.12 2.02
C LEU A 8 44.57 6.06 1.67
N VAL A 9 44.91 4.77 1.83
CA VAL A 9 43.96 3.69 1.60
C VAL A 9 42.83 3.71 2.63
N PHE A 10 43.14 4.01 3.90
CA PHE A 10 42.12 4.09 4.96
C PHE A 10 41.17 5.27 4.77
N VAL A 11 41.68 6.43 4.35
CA VAL A 11 40.88 7.62 4.05
C VAL A 11 39.99 7.37 2.81
N ALA A 12 40.51 6.69 1.78
CA ALA A 12 39.71 6.35 0.59
C ALA A 12 38.60 5.35 0.91
N LEU A 13 38.83 4.37 1.79
CA LEU A 13 37.84 3.41 2.26
C LEU A 13 36.74 4.09 3.10
N LEU A 14 37.10 5.05 3.96
CA LEU A 14 36.12 5.82 4.76
C LEU A 14 35.29 6.75 3.89
N LEU A 15 35.85 7.35 2.84
CA LEU A 15 35.13 8.18 1.89
C LEU A 15 34.17 7.33 1.01
N ALA A 16 34.59 6.16 0.59
CA ALA A 16 33.73 5.25 -0.19
C ALA A 16 32.55 4.71 0.63
N SER A 17 32.77 4.38 1.92
CA SER A 17 31.68 3.96 2.81
C SER A 17 30.74 5.13 3.20
N GLY A 18 31.27 6.34 3.32
CA GLY A 18 30.47 7.54 3.61
C GLY A 18 29.52 7.92 2.46
N VAL A 19 29.96 7.79 1.22
CA VAL A 19 29.11 8.08 0.04
C VAL A 19 27.98 7.08 -0.11
N SER A 20 28.19 5.81 0.26
CA SER A 20 27.12 4.79 0.21
C SER A 20 26.02 5.01 1.27
N LEU A 21 26.36 5.63 2.42
CA LEU A 21 25.37 5.96 3.45
C LEU A 21 24.51 7.20 3.11
N VAL A 22 25.06 8.14 2.35
CA VAL A 22 24.31 9.35 1.94
C VAL A 22 23.37 9.08 0.78
N ALA A 23 23.67 8.10 -0.09
CA ALA A 23 22.78 7.73 -1.21
C ALA A 23 21.50 6.98 -0.77
N GLY A 24 21.43 6.49 0.48
CA GLY A 24 20.23 5.85 1.05
C GLY A 24 19.29 6.78 1.81
N ALA A 25 19.63 8.07 1.95
CA ALA A 25 18.96 8.97 2.89
C ALA A 25 17.93 9.93 2.27
N THR A 26 17.59 9.78 0.98
CA THR A 26 16.63 10.68 0.31
C THR A 26 15.64 9.91 -0.56
N ILE A 27 14.92 8.95 0.02
CA ILE A 27 13.75 8.40 -0.66
C ILE A 27 12.51 9.01 -0.01
N ASP A 28 12.29 10.30 -0.27
CA ASP A 28 11.02 10.98 -0.05
C ASP A 28 10.17 10.72 -1.30
N GLY A 29 9.50 9.58 -1.34
CA GLY A 29 8.58 9.23 -2.42
C GLY A 29 7.16 8.99 -1.88
N PRO A 30 6.15 9.04 -2.76
CA PRO A 30 4.81 8.61 -2.39
C PRO A 30 4.83 7.14 -1.94
N PRO A 31 3.86 6.70 -1.12
CA PRO A 31 3.73 5.31 -0.72
C PRO A 31 3.72 4.37 -1.91
N THR A 32 4.34 3.22 -1.75
CA THR A 32 4.34 2.16 -2.76
C THR A 32 3.49 0.99 -2.29
N ALA A 33 2.79 0.36 -3.23
CA ALA A 33 2.03 -0.84 -2.97
C ALA A 33 2.40 -1.94 -3.97
N THR A 34 2.61 -3.15 -3.47
CA THR A 34 2.89 -4.35 -4.26
C THR A 34 1.78 -5.35 -4.04
N PHE A 35 1.14 -5.77 -5.12
CA PHE A 35 0.11 -6.79 -5.11
C PHE A 35 0.56 -7.98 -5.95
N THR A 36 0.62 -9.16 -5.35
CA THR A 36 0.92 -10.43 -6.02
C THR A 36 -0.33 -11.28 -6.02
N ASN A 37 -0.70 -11.82 -7.17
CA ASN A 37 -1.88 -12.66 -7.30
C ASN A 37 -1.48 -14.12 -7.58
N GLU A 38 -1.60 -14.96 -6.56
CA GLU A 38 -1.42 -16.41 -6.63
C GLU A 38 -2.78 -17.16 -6.64
N ASP A 39 -3.91 -16.41 -6.69
CA ASP A 39 -5.26 -16.96 -6.90
C ASP A 39 -5.56 -17.14 -8.39
N ASP A 40 -6.51 -17.99 -8.73
CA ASP A 40 -7.01 -18.21 -10.08
C ASP A 40 -7.96 -17.09 -10.56
N GLU A 41 -8.37 -16.20 -9.66
CA GLU A 41 -9.31 -15.11 -9.94
C GLU A 41 -8.59 -13.76 -10.03
N SER A 42 -9.18 -12.80 -10.73
CA SER A 42 -8.63 -11.43 -10.81
C SER A 42 -9.08 -10.56 -9.64
N TYR A 43 -8.22 -9.66 -9.22
CA TYR A 43 -8.52 -8.66 -8.19
C TYR A 43 -8.52 -7.26 -8.77
N ARG A 44 -9.50 -6.45 -8.36
CA ARG A 44 -9.53 -5.01 -8.61
C ARG A 44 -9.26 -4.29 -7.29
N ILE A 45 -8.27 -3.41 -7.29
CA ILE A 45 -7.91 -2.62 -6.12
C ILE A 45 -8.15 -1.15 -6.44
N THR A 46 -9.00 -0.50 -5.65
CA THR A 46 -9.20 0.95 -5.69
C THR A 46 -8.56 1.56 -4.47
N MET A 47 -7.75 2.60 -4.67
CA MET A 47 -7.00 3.29 -3.62
C MET A 47 -7.52 4.71 -3.47
N ILE A 48 -7.66 5.17 -2.21
CA ILE A 48 -7.94 6.56 -1.83
C ILE A 48 -7.03 6.98 -0.67
N THR A 49 -6.81 8.28 -0.52
CA THR A 49 -5.92 8.86 0.49
C THR A 49 -6.66 9.88 1.37
N PRO A 50 -7.55 9.43 2.27
CA PRO A 50 -8.23 10.32 3.20
C PRO A 50 -7.27 10.91 4.25
N PRO A 51 -7.47 12.19 4.67
CA PRO A 51 -6.55 12.90 5.55
C PRO A 51 -6.57 12.42 7.00
N ASP A 52 -7.59 11.69 7.42
CA ASP A 52 -7.74 11.21 8.79
C ASP A 52 -8.52 9.90 8.86
N ARG A 53 -8.42 9.25 10.03
CA ARG A 53 -9.06 7.96 10.27
C ARG A 53 -10.59 8.01 10.17
N GLN A 54 -11.21 9.07 10.63
CA GLN A 54 -12.66 9.17 10.61
C GLN A 54 -13.16 9.29 9.18
N THR A 55 -12.54 10.14 8.37
CA THR A 55 -12.83 10.26 6.94
C THR A 55 -12.61 8.92 6.23
N ALA A 56 -11.51 8.22 6.55
CA ALA A 56 -11.24 6.90 5.98
C ALA A 56 -12.36 5.89 6.25
N LEU A 57 -12.77 5.77 7.52
CA LEU A 57 -13.78 4.80 7.93
C LEU A 57 -15.19 5.13 7.40
N LEU A 58 -15.53 6.42 7.33
CA LEU A 58 -16.87 6.90 6.94
C LEU A 58 -17.00 7.15 5.43
N THR A 59 -15.94 6.93 4.63
CA THR A 59 -16.05 7.00 3.17
C THR A 59 -17.11 6.05 2.67
N ASN A 60 -18.03 6.58 1.86
CA ASN A 60 -19.14 5.81 1.31
C ASN A 60 -18.69 4.94 0.12
N VAL A 61 -19.15 3.71 0.12
CA VAL A 61 -18.92 2.72 -0.94
C VAL A 61 -20.26 2.22 -1.45
N ALA A 62 -20.50 2.39 -2.73
CA ALA A 62 -21.64 1.79 -3.41
C ALA A 62 -21.31 0.34 -3.76
N VAL A 63 -22.07 -0.61 -3.22
CA VAL A 63 -21.88 -2.04 -3.43
C VAL A 63 -23.06 -2.67 -4.15
N THR A 64 -22.83 -3.81 -4.80
CA THR A 64 -23.89 -4.63 -5.40
C THR A 64 -23.93 -5.98 -4.69
N THR A 65 -25.07 -6.31 -4.11
CA THR A 65 -25.27 -7.60 -3.41
C THR A 65 -25.25 -8.80 -4.38
N PRO A 66 -25.17 -10.03 -3.87
CA PRO A 66 -25.31 -11.23 -4.70
C PRO A 66 -26.64 -11.30 -5.48
N GLU A 67 -27.70 -10.72 -4.94
CA GLU A 67 -29.03 -10.64 -5.54
C GLU A 67 -29.12 -9.58 -6.66
N GLY A 68 -28.14 -8.65 -6.70
CA GLY A 68 -28.05 -7.59 -7.69
C GLY A 68 -28.56 -6.24 -7.20
N ASP A 69 -28.95 -6.13 -5.94
CA ASP A 69 -29.41 -4.88 -5.34
C ASP A 69 -28.22 -3.95 -5.07
N ARG A 70 -28.43 -2.66 -5.29
CA ARG A 70 -27.44 -1.64 -4.96
C ARG A 70 -27.71 -1.06 -3.58
N GLN A 71 -26.66 -0.96 -2.79
CA GLN A 71 -26.72 -0.31 -1.47
C GLN A 71 -25.48 0.55 -1.22
N LEU A 72 -25.59 1.46 -0.27
CA LEU A 72 -24.50 2.27 0.20
C LEU A 72 -24.06 1.74 1.57
N VAL A 73 -22.78 1.47 1.73
CA VAL A 73 -22.12 1.07 2.97
C VAL A 73 -20.92 1.98 3.21
N THR A 74 -20.27 1.87 4.36
CA THR A 74 -19.04 2.60 4.65
C THR A 74 -17.82 1.68 4.54
N VAL A 75 -16.63 2.26 4.47
CA VAL A 75 -15.38 1.51 4.50
C VAL A 75 -15.27 0.64 5.74
N GLU A 76 -15.76 1.10 6.91
CA GLU A 76 -15.74 0.32 8.15
C GLU A 76 -16.60 -0.94 8.11
N ASP A 77 -17.66 -0.96 7.29
CA ASP A 77 -18.51 -2.13 7.09
C ASP A 77 -17.84 -3.21 6.24
N LEU A 78 -16.73 -2.88 5.56
CA LEU A 78 -16.01 -3.73 4.62
C LEU A 78 -14.65 -4.21 5.12
N VAL A 79 -14.35 -4.09 6.41
CA VAL A 79 -13.07 -4.54 7.01
C VAL A 79 -12.89 -6.07 6.89
N TRP A 80 -13.98 -6.80 6.77
CA TRP A 80 -14.00 -8.24 6.49
C TRP A 80 -14.48 -8.51 5.08
N ASP A 81 -14.16 -9.70 4.56
CA ASP A 81 -14.64 -10.14 3.25
C ASP A 81 -16.18 -10.24 3.25
N GLU A 82 -16.80 -9.36 2.49
CA GLU A 82 -18.25 -9.33 2.31
C GLU A 82 -18.62 -9.83 0.90
N PRO A 83 -19.72 -10.58 0.74
CA PRO A 83 -20.09 -11.25 -0.51
C PRO A 83 -20.73 -10.29 -1.52
N TYR A 84 -20.08 -9.15 -1.79
CA TYR A 84 -20.55 -8.22 -2.81
C TYR A 84 -19.92 -8.53 -4.18
N ARG A 85 -20.71 -8.35 -5.24
CA ARG A 85 -20.29 -8.59 -6.63
C ARG A 85 -19.46 -7.45 -7.21
N ASN A 86 -19.66 -6.25 -6.69
CA ASN A 86 -18.97 -5.06 -7.16
C ASN A 86 -18.98 -3.98 -6.07
N ALA A 87 -17.95 -3.16 -6.05
CA ALA A 87 -17.84 -2.01 -5.17
C ALA A 87 -17.24 -0.80 -5.91
N SER A 88 -17.63 0.38 -5.51
CA SER A 88 -17.03 1.63 -6.01
C SER A 88 -17.15 2.71 -4.95
N VAL A 89 -16.13 3.53 -4.80
CA VAL A 89 -16.18 4.72 -3.94
C VAL A 89 -17.29 5.63 -4.46
N ALA A 90 -18.18 6.06 -3.56
CA ALA A 90 -19.36 6.87 -3.90
C ALA A 90 -19.16 8.35 -3.60
N ASP A 91 -18.21 8.67 -2.74
CA ASP A 91 -17.84 10.05 -2.43
C ASP A 91 -16.98 10.65 -3.55
N ASP A 92 -17.04 11.97 -3.70
CA ASP A 92 -16.23 12.71 -4.68
C ASP A 92 -14.80 12.89 -4.15
N VAL A 93 -14.03 11.80 -4.17
CA VAL A 93 -12.62 11.76 -3.76
C VAL A 93 -11.76 11.23 -4.90
N GLU A 94 -10.51 11.68 -4.94
CA GLU A 94 -9.57 11.15 -5.92
C GLU A 94 -9.32 9.67 -5.68
N THR A 95 -9.47 8.87 -6.75
CA THR A 95 -9.28 7.42 -6.72
C THR A 95 -8.28 6.98 -7.76
N SER A 96 -7.39 6.07 -7.40
CA SER A 96 -6.59 5.30 -8.37
C SER A 96 -7.03 3.85 -8.37
N GLN A 97 -6.93 3.18 -9.51
CA GLN A 97 -7.41 1.81 -9.65
C GLN A 97 -6.46 0.96 -10.47
N ILE A 98 -6.24 -0.26 -10.01
CA ILE A 98 -5.47 -1.29 -10.73
C ILE A 98 -6.27 -2.60 -10.78
N VAL A 99 -5.91 -3.46 -11.73
CA VAL A 99 -6.38 -4.85 -11.79
C VAL A 99 -5.16 -5.75 -11.76
N VAL A 100 -5.20 -6.80 -10.95
CA VAL A 100 -4.14 -7.81 -10.82
C VAL A 100 -4.69 -9.15 -11.29
N HIS A 101 -4.19 -9.64 -12.42
CA HIS A 101 -4.63 -10.90 -13.00
C HIS A 101 -3.92 -12.10 -12.33
N PRO A 102 -4.44 -13.33 -12.47
CA PRO A 102 -3.80 -14.54 -11.99
C PRO A 102 -2.33 -14.64 -12.42
N GLY A 103 -1.44 -14.92 -11.46
CA GLY A 103 0.01 -15.01 -11.67
C GLY A 103 0.75 -13.67 -11.86
N GLU A 104 0.06 -12.55 -11.72
CA GLU A 104 0.63 -11.21 -11.91
C GLU A 104 1.13 -10.62 -10.58
N THR A 105 2.21 -9.82 -10.68
CA THR A 105 2.65 -8.91 -9.62
C THR A 105 2.64 -7.49 -10.15
N VAL A 106 1.89 -6.61 -9.49
CA VAL A 106 1.76 -5.19 -9.84
C VAL A 106 2.38 -4.35 -8.74
N ASN A 107 3.28 -3.44 -9.14
CA ASN A 107 3.80 -2.39 -8.27
C ASN A 107 3.17 -1.06 -8.68
N THR A 108 2.67 -0.32 -7.72
CA THR A 108 2.07 0.99 -7.94
C THR A 108 2.48 1.98 -6.86
N THR A 109 2.29 3.26 -7.14
CA THR A 109 2.42 4.35 -6.17
C THR A 109 1.04 4.85 -5.79
N VAL A 110 0.90 5.32 -4.55
CA VAL A 110 -0.34 5.95 -4.07
C VAL A 110 -0.22 7.45 -4.36
N GLU A 111 -0.98 7.90 -5.33
CA GLU A 111 -1.01 9.32 -5.72
C GLU A 111 -1.65 10.19 -4.62
N SER A 112 -1.34 11.49 -4.63
CA SER A 112 -1.95 12.51 -3.74
C SER A 112 -1.86 12.23 -2.24
N TRP A 113 -0.87 11.45 -1.79
CA TRP A 113 -0.66 11.14 -0.38
C TRP A 113 0.26 12.17 0.29
N GLU A 114 -0.11 12.58 1.51
CA GLU A 114 0.74 13.39 2.39
C GLU A 114 1.12 12.62 3.67
N PRO A 115 2.27 12.93 4.31
CA PRO A 115 2.67 12.27 5.56
C PRO A 115 1.60 12.41 6.66
N GLY A 116 1.08 11.28 7.10
CA GLY A 116 0.01 11.22 8.09
C GLY A 116 -1.36 10.89 7.51
N ASP A 117 -1.53 10.96 6.19
CA ASP A 117 -2.74 10.49 5.53
C ASP A 117 -2.93 8.98 5.72
N TYR A 118 -4.17 8.58 5.63
CA TYR A 118 -4.55 7.18 5.57
C TYR A 118 -4.62 6.73 4.11
N THR A 119 -4.20 5.52 3.84
CA THR A 119 -4.44 4.87 2.56
C THR A 119 -5.49 3.77 2.76
N VAL A 120 -6.57 3.84 2.02
CA VAL A 120 -7.60 2.79 2.00
C VAL A 120 -7.46 2.01 0.71
N TYR A 121 -7.31 0.70 0.82
CA TYR A 121 -7.33 -0.24 -0.28
C TYR A 121 -8.70 -0.94 -0.28
N LEU A 122 -9.56 -0.61 -1.25
CA LEU A 122 -10.80 -1.32 -1.51
C LEU A 122 -10.48 -2.47 -2.48
N ILE A 123 -10.53 -3.69 -1.98
CA ILE A 123 -10.09 -4.90 -2.67
C ILE A 123 -11.31 -5.73 -3.06
N GLU A 124 -11.46 -5.98 -4.35
CA GLU A 124 -12.56 -6.79 -4.91
C GLU A 124 -11.98 -8.05 -5.55
N ARG A 125 -12.36 -9.21 -5.05
CA ARG A 125 -12.15 -10.49 -5.72
C ARG A 125 -13.23 -10.70 -6.75
N ARG A 126 -12.89 -10.92 -8.00
CA ARG A 126 -13.82 -11.01 -9.14
C ARG A 126 -14.04 -12.44 -9.57
N ALA A 127 -14.72 -13.20 -8.74
CA ALA A 127 -14.96 -14.65 -8.89
C ALA A 127 -16.41 -14.98 -9.31
N GLY A 128 -17.08 -14.12 -10.07
CA GLY A 128 -18.45 -14.34 -10.52
C GLY A 128 -19.44 -14.37 -9.35
N THR A 129 -19.97 -15.54 -9.02
CA THR A 129 -20.91 -15.72 -7.89
C THR A 129 -20.20 -15.69 -6.53
N ASP A 130 -18.92 -16.01 -6.50
CA ASP A 130 -18.09 -16.07 -5.29
C ASP A 130 -17.23 -14.82 -5.12
N SER A 131 -17.65 -13.72 -5.76
CA SER A 131 -17.01 -12.41 -5.60
C SER A 131 -17.12 -11.92 -4.17
N SER A 132 -16.07 -11.25 -3.69
CA SER A 132 -16.07 -10.62 -2.38
C SER A 132 -15.40 -9.25 -2.43
N VAL A 133 -15.74 -8.43 -1.46
CA VAL A 133 -15.19 -7.08 -1.27
C VAL A 133 -14.73 -6.92 0.16
N ARG A 134 -13.54 -6.36 0.34
CA ARG A 134 -13.02 -5.97 1.65
C ARG A 134 -12.22 -4.68 1.55
N THR A 135 -11.94 -4.08 2.68
CA THR A 135 -11.03 -2.94 2.77
C THR A 135 -9.84 -3.23 3.68
N ASP A 136 -8.70 -2.64 3.35
CA ASP A 136 -7.57 -2.54 4.24
C ASP A 136 -7.19 -1.07 4.41
N ILE A 137 -6.86 -0.65 5.64
CA ILE A 137 -6.60 0.74 6.00
C ILE A 137 -5.22 0.83 6.62
N VAL A 138 -4.38 1.63 6.02
CA VAL A 138 -2.98 1.80 6.45
C VAL A 138 -2.69 3.28 6.67
N THR A 139 -1.86 3.59 7.65
CA THR A 139 -1.34 4.94 7.85
C THR A 139 0.10 4.89 8.30
N CYS A 140 0.89 5.85 7.82
CA CYS A 140 2.25 6.09 8.26
C CYS A 140 2.41 7.57 8.59
N THR A 141 2.85 7.86 9.80
CA THR A 141 3.20 9.23 10.22
C THR A 141 4.58 9.65 9.71
N GLN A 142 5.34 8.73 9.12
CA GLN A 142 6.69 8.91 8.62
C GLN A 142 6.75 8.66 7.11
N ARG A 143 7.75 9.22 6.46
CA ARG A 143 7.86 9.53 5.03
C ARG A 143 7.86 8.35 4.04
N GLN A 144 7.85 7.11 4.48
CA GLN A 144 7.78 5.95 3.59
C GLN A 144 6.78 4.94 4.10
N GLN A 145 5.79 4.67 3.28
CA GLN A 145 4.87 3.57 3.48
C GLN A 145 5.08 2.58 2.33
N GLU A 146 5.37 1.35 2.70
CA GLU A 146 5.36 0.22 1.77
C GLU A 146 4.24 -0.72 2.19
N TYR A 147 3.34 -1.02 1.28
CA TYR A 147 2.27 -1.99 1.47
C TYR A 147 2.53 -3.19 0.55
N SER A 148 2.35 -4.39 1.04
CA SER A 148 2.43 -5.60 0.23
C SER A 148 1.30 -6.57 0.57
N TRP A 149 0.69 -7.13 -0.46
CA TRP A 149 -0.35 -8.13 -0.29
C TRP A 149 -0.24 -9.23 -1.35
N THR A 150 -0.29 -10.49 -0.90
CA THR A 150 -0.37 -11.66 -1.77
C THR A 150 -1.75 -12.27 -1.65
N PHE A 151 -2.48 -12.39 -2.76
CA PHE A 151 -3.76 -13.05 -2.87
C PHE A 151 -3.55 -14.54 -3.11
N GLU A 152 -4.28 -15.36 -2.37
CA GLU A 152 -4.25 -16.82 -2.44
C GLU A 152 -5.69 -17.36 -2.51
N ASN A 153 -5.90 -18.59 -3.04
CA ASN A 153 -7.23 -19.19 -3.20
C ASN A 153 -8.07 -19.28 -1.91
N SER A 154 -7.44 -19.25 -0.76
CA SER A 154 -8.11 -19.33 0.56
C SER A 154 -8.05 -18.02 1.37
N GLY A 155 -7.70 -16.91 0.72
CA GLY A 155 -7.54 -15.61 1.38
C GLY A 155 -6.35 -14.84 0.87
N GLY A 156 -5.45 -14.44 1.74
CA GLY A 156 -4.24 -13.74 1.37
C GLY A 156 -3.44 -13.33 2.60
N SER A 157 -2.21 -12.96 2.36
CA SER A 157 -1.29 -12.50 3.40
C SER A 157 -0.57 -11.24 2.96
N GLY A 158 -0.27 -10.38 3.92
CA GLY A 158 0.45 -9.15 3.61
C GLY A 158 0.67 -8.29 4.84
N GLY A 159 1.14 -7.10 4.60
CA GLY A 159 1.40 -6.14 5.65
C GLY A 159 1.91 -4.81 5.11
N HIS A 160 2.15 -3.91 6.03
CA HIS A 160 2.74 -2.62 5.70
C HIS A 160 3.98 -2.35 6.56
N VAL A 161 4.90 -1.61 6.01
CA VAL A 161 6.09 -1.11 6.70
C VAL A 161 6.08 0.40 6.58
N CYS A 162 6.21 1.07 7.72
CA CYS A 162 6.52 2.49 7.78
C CYS A 162 8.03 2.63 7.97
N ALA A 163 8.76 2.99 6.93
CA ALA A 163 10.17 3.24 7.04
C ALA A 163 10.40 4.65 7.58
N SER A 164 10.96 4.74 8.78
CA SER A 164 11.51 5.99 9.27
C SER A 164 12.80 6.32 8.52
N SER A 165 13.00 7.58 8.16
CA SER A 165 14.34 8.10 7.89
C SER A 165 15.29 7.65 9.02
N LEU A 166 16.58 7.53 8.72
CA LEU A 166 17.65 7.08 9.66
C LEU A 166 17.76 7.91 10.96
N ASP A 167 16.77 8.71 11.32
CA ASP A 167 16.74 9.56 12.51
C ASP A 167 16.94 8.78 13.81
N TRP A 168 16.56 7.50 13.86
CA TRP A 168 16.81 6.63 15.02
C TRP A 168 18.29 6.24 15.18
N LEU A 169 19.11 6.36 14.14
CA LEU A 169 20.55 6.10 14.16
C LEU A 169 21.36 7.33 14.62
N LEU A 170 20.72 8.50 14.64
CA LEU A 170 21.36 9.79 14.96
C LEU A 170 20.88 10.36 16.30
N ALA A 171 19.94 9.70 16.97
CA ALA A 171 19.47 9.99 18.32
C ALA A 171 20.19 9.12 19.38
#